data_fccc67abe08a631f8beb0181a9b57c98
#
_entry.id   fccc67abe08a631f8beb0181a9b57c98
#
_cell.length_a   1.000
_cell.length_b   1.000
_cell.length_c   1.000
_cell.angle_alpha   90.00
_cell.angle_beta   90.00
_cell.angle_gamma   90.00
#
_symmetry.space_group_name_H-M   'P 1'
#
loop_
_entity.id
_entity.type
_entity.pdbx_description
1 polymer ?
#
loop_
_entity_poly.entity_id
_entity_poly.type
_entity_poly.pdbx_seq_one_letter_code
_entity_poly.pdbx_strand_id
1 'polypeptide(L)'
;MNRRSRSAGILAAACFALATLLLPSTGNTQTDERVMKSMELLKSMTAKLGAPKTEGTEAVGGKDAPALYFGSTKMNNNFEIVDAIGKEDGKGMTATLFVKGGDEYIRVATSVPKPDGSGRAIGTVLGGPALEPIKQGKAYYGDVPILGVPYTTGYEPIKDASGNIIGVYYVGYKK
;
A
#
# COMPACT_ATOMS: atom_id res chain seq x y z
N MET A 1 -58.62 -17.41 -66.32
CA MET A 1 -59.22 -17.77 -65.00
C MET A 1 -58.27 -17.29 -63.89
N ASN A 2 -58.76 -16.32 -63.15
CA ASN A 2 -57.98 -15.56 -62.11
C ASN A 2 -57.74 -16.35 -60.84
N ARG A 3 -56.52 -16.27 -60.28
CA ARG A 3 -56.39 -16.30 -58.82
C ARG A 3 -55.23 -15.39 -58.36
N ARG A 4 -55.61 -14.35 -57.70
CA ARG A 4 -54.75 -13.42 -56.99
C ARG A 4 -54.26 -14.09 -55.72
N SER A 5 -52.93 -14.07 -55.48
CA SER A 5 -52.32 -14.40 -54.19
C SER A 5 -51.88 -13.11 -53.50
N ARG A 6 -52.42 -12.90 -52.28
CA ARG A 6 -52.11 -11.76 -51.41
C ARG A 6 -50.82 -12.05 -50.61
N SER A 7 -49.85 -11.21 -50.79
CA SER A 7 -48.65 -11.20 -49.97
C SER A 7 -48.94 -10.51 -48.63
N ALA A 8 -48.76 -11.25 -47.54
CA ALA A 8 -48.81 -10.67 -46.19
C ALA A 8 -47.40 -10.19 -45.79
N GLY A 9 -47.25 -8.90 -45.56
CA GLY A 9 -46.04 -8.32 -45.07
C GLY A 9 -45.88 -8.58 -43.57
N ILE A 10 -44.72 -9.11 -43.21
CA ILE A 10 -44.31 -9.30 -41.83
C ILE A 10 -43.51 -8.06 -41.44
N LEU A 11 -44.06 -7.22 -40.55
CA LEU A 11 -43.31 -6.16 -39.87
C LEU A 11 -42.41 -6.81 -38.82
N ALA A 12 -41.10 -6.77 -39.04
CA ALA A 12 -40.11 -7.08 -38.02
C ALA A 12 -39.90 -5.85 -37.12
N ALA A 13 -40.38 -5.92 -35.90
CA ALA A 13 -40.10 -4.93 -34.87
C ALA A 13 -38.67 -5.17 -34.35
N ALA A 14 -37.75 -4.27 -34.67
CA ALA A 14 -36.39 -4.26 -34.11
C ALA A 14 -36.43 -3.69 -32.69
N CYS A 15 -36.34 -4.56 -31.68
CA CYS A 15 -36.08 -4.15 -30.30
C CYS A 15 -34.64 -3.67 -30.18
N PHE A 16 -34.44 -2.36 -30.12
CA PHE A 16 -33.17 -1.78 -29.69
C PHE A 16 -33.00 -2.00 -28.17
N ALA A 17 -32.24 -2.99 -27.78
CA ALA A 17 -31.76 -3.15 -26.39
C ALA A 17 -30.72 -2.07 -26.12
N LEU A 18 -31.10 -1.06 -25.35
CA LEU A 18 -30.18 -0.05 -24.82
C LEU A 18 -29.30 -0.74 -23.76
N ALA A 19 -28.11 -1.20 -24.18
CA ALA A 19 -27.10 -1.65 -23.23
C ALA A 19 -26.53 -0.39 -22.52
N THR A 20 -27.00 -0.14 -21.30
CA THR A 20 -26.38 0.82 -20.41
C THR A 20 -25.00 0.28 -20.03
N LEU A 21 -23.93 0.81 -20.67
CA LEU A 21 -22.56 0.64 -20.22
C LEU A 21 -22.47 1.28 -18.83
N LEU A 22 -22.42 0.45 -17.79
CA LEU A 22 -21.93 0.87 -16.49
C LEU A 22 -20.45 1.16 -16.65
N LEU A 23 -20.09 2.44 -16.82
CA LEU A 23 -18.71 2.89 -16.71
C LEU A 23 -18.27 2.63 -15.26
N PRO A 24 -17.14 1.96 -15.04
CA PRO A 24 -16.60 1.85 -13.70
C PRO A 24 -16.35 3.27 -13.17
N SER A 25 -16.83 3.53 -11.97
CA SER A 25 -16.59 4.76 -11.24
C SER A 25 -15.10 5.05 -11.22
N THR A 26 -14.67 6.14 -11.84
CA THR A 26 -13.30 6.66 -11.79
C THR A 26 -13.08 7.25 -10.39
N GLY A 27 -13.01 6.37 -9.39
CA GLY A 27 -12.59 6.72 -8.05
C GLY A 27 -11.07 6.92 -8.04
N ASN A 28 -10.66 8.17 -8.05
CA ASN A 28 -9.39 8.62 -7.47
C ASN A 28 -8.07 8.13 -8.10
N THR A 29 -7.94 8.08 -9.43
CA THR A 29 -6.71 7.67 -10.12
C THR A 29 -5.47 8.51 -9.72
N GLN A 30 -5.63 9.82 -9.49
CA GLN A 30 -4.52 10.70 -9.11
C GLN A 30 -3.98 10.43 -7.69
N THR A 31 -4.83 9.99 -6.80
CA THR A 31 -4.50 9.66 -5.41
C THR A 31 -3.68 8.38 -5.33
N ASP A 32 -4.09 7.37 -6.10
CA ASP A 32 -3.43 6.07 -6.17
C ASP A 32 -2.04 6.18 -6.84
N GLU A 33 -1.91 6.95 -7.92
CA GLU A 33 -0.64 7.20 -8.60
C GLU A 33 0.40 7.86 -7.69
N ARG A 34 0.00 8.82 -6.86
CA ARG A 34 0.89 9.48 -5.90
C ARG A 34 1.44 8.49 -4.87
N VAL A 35 0.58 7.65 -4.32
CA VAL A 35 0.98 6.60 -3.36
C VAL A 35 1.89 5.58 -4.03
N MET A 36 1.54 5.11 -5.23
CA MET A 36 2.35 4.15 -5.99
C MET A 36 3.74 4.71 -6.31
N LYS A 37 3.83 5.96 -6.78
CA LYS A 37 5.12 6.63 -7.05
C LYS A 37 5.99 6.73 -5.80
N SER A 38 5.41 7.09 -4.67
CA SER A 38 6.13 7.17 -3.40
C SER A 38 6.56 5.80 -2.88
N MET A 39 5.76 4.75 -3.13
CA MET A 39 6.14 3.36 -2.83
C MET A 39 7.34 2.91 -3.66
N GLU A 40 7.33 3.17 -4.96
CA GLU A 40 8.46 2.86 -5.85
C GLU A 40 9.72 3.61 -5.44
N LEU A 41 9.59 4.89 -5.06
CA LEU A 41 10.72 5.67 -4.56
C LEU A 41 11.30 5.05 -3.28
N LEU A 42 10.46 4.70 -2.31
CA LEU A 42 10.89 4.06 -1.05
C LEU A 42 11.63 2.74 -1.32
N LYS A 43 11.08 1.89 -2.19
CA LYS A 43 11.71 0.62 -2.61
C LYS A 43 13.03 0.87 -3.33
N SER A 44 13.10 1.84 -4.24
CA SER A 44 14.31 2.21 -4.96
C SER A 44 15.41 2.71 -4.02
N MET A 45 15.07 3.55 -3.06
CA MET A 45 16.02 4.07 -2.08
C MET A 45 16.59 2.95 -1.20
N THR A 46 15.74 2.06 -0.72
CA THR A 46 16.20 0.92 0.10
C THR A 46 16.99 -0.10 -0.72
N ALA A 47 16.60 -0.37 -1.98
CA ALA A 47 17.32 -1.30 -2.87
C ALA A 47 18.77 -0.84 -3.17
N LYS A 48 19.02 0.48 -3.22
CA LYS A 48 20.37 1.02 -3.38
C LYS A 48 21.31 0.69 -2.22
N LEU A 49 20.77 0.39 -1.04
CA LEU A 49 21.55 -0.02 0.13
C LEU A 49 21.94 -1.51 0.10
N GLY A 50 21.18 -2.33 -0.65
CA GLY A 50 21.40 -3.75 -0.82
C GLY A 50 20.17 -4.60 -0.52
N ALA A 51 20.35 -5.93 -0.52
CA ALA A 51 19.27 -6.88 -0.27
C ALA A 51 18.75 -6.77 1.18
N PRO A 52 17.41 -6.92 1.39
CA PRO A 52 16.83 -6.91 2.72
C PRO A 52 17.14 -8.21 3.49
N LYS A 53 17.43 -8.06 4.77
CA LYS A 53 17.62 -9.16 5.73
C LYS A 53 17.24 -8.74 7.14
N THR A 54 17.08 -9.72 8.03
CA THR A 54 16.97 -9.50 9.47
C THR A 54 18.12 -10.18 10.19
N GLU A 55 18.71 -9.50 11.19
CA GLU A 55 19.86 -10.03 11.94
C GLU A 55 19.89 -9.44 13.36
N GLY A 56 19.80 -10.33 14.36
CA GLY A 56 19.76 -9.90 15.76
C GLY A 56 18.42 -9.23 16.15
N THR A 57 18.44 -8.60 17.31
CA THR A 57 17.27 -7.96 17.92
C THR A 57 17.64 -6.59 18.48
N GLU A 58 16.71 -5.65 18.43
CA GLU A 58 16.88 -4.29 18.94
C GLU A 58 15.60 -3.77 19.56
N ALA A 59 15.74 -2.97 20.61
CA ALA A 59 14.59 -2.30 21.24
C ALA A 59 14.06 -1.16 20.35
N VAL A 60 12.78 -1.22 20.05
CA VAL A 60 12.07 -0.25 19.21
C VAL A 60 10.75 0.14 19.87
N GLY A 61 10.65 1.39 20.32
CA GLY A 61 9.44 1.88 20.98
C GLY A 61 9.05 1.09 22.23
N GLY A 62 10.04 0.55 22.97
CA GLY A 62 9.80 -0.25 24.18
C GLY A 62 9.50 -1.73 23.92
N LYS A 63 9.63 -2.20 22.68
CA LYS A 63 9.49 -3.63 22.28
C LYS A 63 10.80 -4.13 21.68
N ASP A 64 11.13 -5.38 21.93
CA ASP A 64 12.20 -6.06 21.21
C ASP A 64 11.68 -6.48 19.82
N ALA A 65 12.42 -6.08 18.80
CA ALA A 65 12.10 -6.38 17.41
C ALA A 65 13.33 -6.92 16.67
N PRO A 66 13.17 -7.82 15.68
CA PRO A 66 14.26 -8.17 14.79
C PRO A 66 14.85 -6.91 14.15
N ALA A 67 16.17 -6.86 14.01
CA ALA A 67 16.79 -5.72 13.34
C ALA A 67 16.73 -5.92 11.82
N LEU A 68 16.05 -5.00 11.12
CA LEU A 68 15.91 -4.98 9.66
C LEU A 68 17.09 -4.25 9.03
N TYR A 69 17.69 -4.87 8.03
CA TYR A 69 18.77 -4.29 7.24
C TYR A 69 18.43 -4.27 5.75
N PHE A 70 18.99 -3.30 5.05
CA PHE A 70 19.21 -3.35 3.60
C PHE A 70 20.71 -3.29 3.36
N GLY A 71 21.30 -4.38 2.83
CA GLY A 71 22.74 -4.57 2.77
C GLY A 71 23.34 -4.57 4.18
N SER A 72 24.24 -3.60 4.44
CA SER A 72 24.83 -3.36 5.78
C SER A 72 24.14 -2.27 6.59
N THR A 73 23.14 -1.58 6.02
CA THR A 73 22.47 -0.45 6.67
C THR A 73 21.30 -0.91 7.51
N LYS A 74 21.36 -0.66 8.81
CA LYS A 74 20.28 -0.95 9.75
C LYS A 74 19.18 0.09 9.63
N MET A 75 17.91 -0.37 9.61
CA MET A 75 16.73 0.48 9.49
C MET A 75 16.06 0.79 10.82
N ASN A 76 16.19 -0.07 11.84
CA ASN A 76 15.58 0.18 13.14
C ASN A 76 16.08 1.50 13.71
N ASN A 77 15.15 2.37 14.09
CA ASN A 77 15.41 3.73 14.58
C ASN A 77 16.22 4.64 13.62
N ASN A 78 16.31 4.27 12.34
CA ASN A 78 16.90 5.10 11.28
C ASN A 78 15.77 5.74 10.45
N PHE A 79 15.72 7.08 10.42
CA PHE A 79 14.61 7.82 9.81
C PHE A 79 14.98 8.50 8.49
N GLU A 80 16.22 8.41 8.04
CA GLU A 80 16.70 9.14 6.83
C GLU A 80 15.83 8.87 5.61
N ILE A 81 15.62 7.59 5.28
CA ILE A 81 14.85 7.21 4.08
C ILE A 81 13.38 7.58 4.23
N VAL A 82 12.76 7.30 5.37
CA VAL A 82 11.33 7.59 5.57
C VAL A 82 11.05 9.09 5.59
N ASP A 83 11.98 9.91 6.05
CA ASP A 83 11.88 11.36 6.01
C ASP A 83 12.11 11.92 4.60
N ALA A 84 13.01 11.31 3.82
CA ALA A 84 13.26 11.69 2.45
C ALA A 84 12.01 11.55 1.58
N ILE A 85 11.19 10.51 1.78
CA ILE A 85 9.93 10.33 1.05
C ILE A 85 8.99 11.52 1.23
N GLY A 86 8.85 12.03 2.45
CA GLY A 86 8.02 13.21 2.73
C GLY A 86 8.57 14.49 2.08
N LYS A 87 9.89 14.63 2.01
CA LYS A 87 10.55 15.78 1.38
C LYS A 87 10.40 15.77 -0.14
N GLU A 88 10.61 14.61 -0.78
CA GLU A 88 10.48 14.44 -2.23
C GLU A 88 9.04 14.64 -2.72
N ASP A 89 8.06 14.17 -1.97
CA ASP A 89 6.64 14.39 -2.30
C ASP A 89 6.23 15.86 -2.12
N GLY A 90 6.79 16.55 -1.12
CA GLY A 90 6.51 17.96 -0.81
C GLY A 90 5.07 18.27 -0.40
N LYS A 91 4.25 17.23 -0.14
CA LYS A 91 2.80 17.35 0.14
C LYS A 91 2.33 16.51 1.33
N GLY A 92 3.23 16.18 2.25
CA GLY A 92 2.88 15.48 3.48
C GLY A 92 2.75 13.96 3.35
N MET A 93 3.43 13.34 2.39
CA MET A 93 3.59 11.89 2.34
C MET A 93 4.37 11.42 3.56
N THR A 94 3.91 10.36 4.17
CA THR A 94 4.61 9.65 5.24
C THR A 94 5.06 8.28 4.77
N ALA A 95 6.15 7.78 5.33
CA ALA A 95 6.66 6.45 5.04
C ALA A 95 7.00 5.68 6.32
N THR A 96 6.99 4.36 6.22
CA THR A 96 7.35 3.45 7.30
C THR A 96 8.00 2.19 6.75
N LEU A 97 8.94 1.68 7.50
CA LEU A 97 9.42 0.30 7.39
C LEU A 97 8.96 -0.47 8.64
N PHE A 98 8.31 -1.60 8.40
CA PHE A 98 7.97 -2.56 9.45
C PHE A 98 8.90 -3.77 9.34
N VAL A 99 9.21 -4.40 10.46
CA VAL A 99 9.86 -5.71 10.51
C VAL A 99 8.87 -6.75 11.02
N LYS A 100 8.95 -7.97 10.51
CA LYS A 100 8.17 -9.09 11.02
C LYS A 100 8.83 -9.63 12.29
N GLY A 101 8.11 -9.59 13.40
CA GLY A 101 8.49 -10.17 14.68
C GLY A 101 7.40 -11.16 15.14
N GLY A 102 7.66 -12.47 14.96
CA GLY A 102 6.62 -13.48 15.16
C GLY A 102 5.45 -13.30 14.19
N ASP A 103 4.25 -13.13 14.73
CA ASP A 103 3.02 -12.90 13.95
C ASP A 103 2.70 -11.42 13.72
N GLU A 104 3.50 -10.52 14.30
CA GLU A 104 3.32 -9.08 14.22
C GLU A 104 4.27 -8.45 13.20
N TYR A 105 3.87 -7.28 12.66
CA TYR A 105 4.75 -6.38 11.91
C TYR A 105 4.94 -5.10 12.72
N ILE A 106 6.15 -4.91 13.25
CA ILE A 106 6.51 -3.84 14.18
C ILE A 106 7.09 -2.67 13.41
N ARG A 107 6.62 -1.46 13.66
CA ARG A 107 7.08 -0.23 13.00
C ARG A 107 8.46 0.16 13.53
N VAL A 108 9.52 -0.05 12.72
CA VAL A 108 10.92 0.15 13.13
C VAL A 108 11.56 1.43 12.60
N ALA A 109 11.03 2.00 11.51
CA ALA A 109 11.39 3.33 11.01
C ALA A 109 10.13 3.99 10.46
N THR A 110 9.85 5.24 10.83
CA THR A 110 8.62 5.92 10.41
C THR A 110 8.72 7.44 10.47
N SER A 111 8.06 8.11 9.52
CA SER A 111 7.74 9.54 9.59
C SER A 111 6.30 9.81 10.05
N VAL A 112 5.48 8.77 10.27
CA VAL A 112 4.12 8.92 10.81
C VAL A 112 4.18 9.45 12.25
N PRO A 113 3.55 10.59 12.56
CA PRO A 113 3.52 11.12 13.92
C PRO A 113 2.52 10.34 14.79
N LYS A 114 2.73 10.36 16.09
CA LYS A 114 1.68 9.98 17.05
C LYS A 114 0.58 11.03 17.05
N PRO A 115 -0.69 10.65 17.32
CA PRO A 115 -1.82 11.58 17.34
C PRO A 115 -1.68 12.71 18.37
N ASP A 116 -1.01 12.44 19.48
CA ASP A 116 -0.76 13.39 20.56
C ASP A 116 0.42 14.34 20.29
N GLY A 117 1.10 14.20 19.14
CA GLY A 117 2.27 14.99 18.79
C GLY A 117 3.54 14.66 19.58
N SER A 118 3.55 13.62 20.44
CA SER A 118 4.70 13.26 21.29
C SER A 118 5.87 12.60 20.53
N GLY A 119 5.85 12.65 19.20
CA GLY A 119 6.90 12.09 18.35
C GLY A 119 6.39 11.10 17.31
N ARG A 120 7.25 10.18 16.89
CA ARG A 120 6.97 9.20 15.85
C ARG A 120 6.25 7.97 16.40
N ALA A 121 5.40 7.35 15.59
CA ALA A 121 4.62 6.16 15.96
C ALA A 121 5.47 4.86 16.00
N ILE A 122 6.72 4.96 16.43
CA ILE A 122 7.68 3.86 16.54
C ILE A 122 7.16 2.76 17.50
N GLY A 123 7.43 1.49 17.20
CA GLY A 123 7.04 0.33 18.02
C GLY A 123 5.56 -0.07 17.91
N THR A 124 4.73 0.70 17.19
CA THR A 124 3.34 0.29 16.94
C THR A 124 3.27 -0.83 15.89
N VAL A 125 2.19 -1.61 15.93
CA VAL A 125 2.02 -2.80 15.10
C VAL A 125 1.10 -2.50 13.93
N LEU A 126 1.36 -3.11 12.78
CA LEU A 126 0.47 -3.08 11.62
C LEU A 126 -0.84 -3.78 11.96
N GLY A 127 -1.95 -3.12 11.70
CA GLY A 127 -3.30 -3.64 11.84
C GLY A 127 -4.20 -3.18 10.71
N GLY A 128 -5.50 -3.49 10.84
CA GLY A 128 -6.51 -3.06 9.89
C GLY A 128 -6.49 -3.84 8.56
N PRO A 129 -7.11 -3.29 7.49
CA PRO A 129 -7.41 -4.06 6.27
C PRO A 129 -6.17 -4.48 5.47
N ALA A 130 -5.00 -3.87 5.69
CA ALA A 130 -3.77 -4.23 5.01
C ALA A 130 -3.13 -5.53 5.55
N LEU A 131 -3.44 -5.93 6.80
CA LEU A 131 -2.73 -7.02 7.48
C LEU A 131 -2.87 -8.36 6.74
N GLU A 132 -4.08 -8.76 6.39
CA GLU A 132 -4.33 -10.07 5.77
C GLU A 132 -3.76 -10.16 4.34
N PRO A 133 -3.91 -9.15 3.45
CA PRO A 133 -3.19 -9.13 2.17
C PRO A 133 -1.67 -9.27 2.35
N ILE A 134 -1.06 -8.54 3.28
CA ILE A 134 0.38 -8.61 3.53
C ILE A 134 0.82 -9.98 3.99
N LYS A 135 0.10 -10.63 4.90
CA LYS A 135 0.39 -12.02 5.34
C LYS A 135 0.36 -13.01 4.16
N GLN A 136 -0.51 -12.77 3.17
CA GLN A 136 -0.58 -13.53 1.93
C GLN A 136 0.49 -13.14 0.88
N GLY A 137 1.37 -12.21 1.19
CA GLY A 137 2.42 -11.73 0.28
C GLY A 137 1.93 -10.81 -0.82
N LYS A 138 0.72 -10.24 -0.66
CA LYS A 138 0.08 -9.32 -1.61
C LYS A 138 0.21 -7.87 -1.14
N ALA A 139 0.31 -6.95 -2.09
CA ALA A 139 0.20 -5.52 -1.82
C ALA A 139 -1.23 -5.14 -1.42
N TYR A 140 -1.36 -4.06 -0.65
CA TYR A 140 -2.62 -3.42 -0.34
C TYR A 140 -2.53 -1.92 -0.63
N TYR A 141 -3.49 -1.38 -1.37
CA TYR A 141 -3.65 0.05 -1.62
C TYR A 141 -5.08 0.45 -1.29
N GLY A 142 -5.23 1.50 -0.49
CA GLY A 142 -6.55 1.98 -0.09
C GLY A 142 -6.53 2.89 1.12
N ASP A 143 -7.71 3.30 1.52
CA ASP A 143 -7.90 4.16 2.69
C ASP A 143 -7.84 3.35 3.98
N VAL A 144 -7.00 3.81 4.90
CA VAL A 144 -6.81 3.16 6.22
C VAL A 144 -6.74 4.22 7.31
N PRO A 145 -7.44 4.04 8.43
CA PRO A 145 -7.20 4.89 9.59
C PRO A 145 -5.86 4.51 10.25
N ILE A 146 -4.90 5.42 10.22
CA ILE A 146 -3.62 5.28 10.91
C ILE A 146 -3.74 5.96 12.27
N LEU A 147 -3.73 5.18 13.34
CA LEU A 147 -3.91 5.68 14.70
C LEU A 147 -5.14 6.59 14.84
N GLY A 148 -6.25 6.25 14.18
CA GLY A 148 -7.50 6.99 14.20
C GLY A 148 -7.59 8.15 13.21
N VAL A 149 -6.54 8.46 12.46
CA VAL A 149 -6.53 9.52 11.44
C VAL A 149 -6.68 8.89 10.04
N PRO A 150 -7.57 9.38 9.17
CA PRO A 150 -7.76 8.82 7.83
C PRO A 150 -6.57 9.14 6.91
N TYR A 151 -6.05 8.11 6.24
CA TYR A 151 -4.97 8.19 5.25
C TYR A 151 -5.35 7.44 3.99
N THR A 152 -4.85 7.92 2.85
CA THR A 152 -4.73 7.11 1.64
C THR A 152 -3.35 6.47 1.62
N THR A 153 -3.30 5.14 1.46
CA THR A 153 -2.12 4.34 1.81
C THR A 153 -1.76 3.30 0.76
N GLY A 154 -0.49 2.89 0.79
CA GLY A 154 0.03 1.70 0.14
C GLY A 154 0.89 0.89 1.09
N TYR A 155 0.75 -0.44 1.02
CA TYR A 155 1.55 -1.41 1.75
C TYR A 155 2.05 -2.47 0.80
N GLU A 156 3.35 -2.80 0.87
CA GLU A 156 3.93 -3.91 0.12
C GLU A 156 4.85 -4.74 1.00
N PRO A 157 4.89 -6.08 0.82
CA PRO A 157 5.77 -6.93 1.62
C PRO A 157 7.24 -6.72 1.28
N ILE A 158 8.10 -6.69 2.29
CA ILE A 158 9.56 -6.82 2.16
C ILE A 158 9.89 -8.31 2.22
N LYS A 159 10.56 -8.82 1.19
CA LYS A 159 10.95 -10.24 1.12
C LYS A 159 12.47 -10.37 1.12
N ASP A 160 12.97 -11.35 1.86
CA ASP A 160 14.38 -11.72 1.84
C ASP A 160 14.77 -12.44 0.52
N ALA A 161 16.04 -12.80 0.38
CA ALA A 161 16.56 -13.51 -0.79
C ALA A 161 15.92 -14.90 -1.01
N SER A 162 15.33 -15.48 0.03
CA SER A 162 14.60 -16.76 -0.02
C SER A 162 13.12 -16.60 -0.34
N GLY A 163 12.63 -15.35 -0.47
CA GLY A 163 11.22 -15.04 -0.74
C GLY A 163 10.34 -14.98 0.51
N ASN A 164 10.90 -15.12 1.71
CA ASN A 164 10.14 -15.00 2.96
C ASN A 164 9.80 -13.54 3.24
N ILE A 165 8.59 -13.29 3.74
CA ILE A 165 8.18 -11.96 4.18
C ILE A 165 8.85 -11.66 5.52
N ILE A 166 9.76 -10.68 5.53
CA ILE A 166 10.51 -10.24 6.71
C ILE A 166 10.09 -8.84 7.19
N GLY A 167 9.25 -8.15 6.44
CA GLY A 167 8.78 -6.81 6.79
C GLY A 167 7.75 -6.27 5.82
N VAL A 168 7.46 -4.97 5.95
CA VAL A 168 6.49 -4.27 5.11
C VAL A 168 6.96 -2.84 4.83
N TYR A 169 6.89 -2.44 3.57
CA TYR A 169 6.92 -1.05 3.16
C TYR A 169 5.55 -0.42 3.36
N TYR A 170 5.52 0.81 3.82
CA TYR A 170 4.31 1.63 3.88
C TYR A 170 4.61 3.03 3.38
N VAL A 171 3.68 3.57 2.62
CA VAL A 171 3.57 5.00 2.31
C VAL A 171 2.11 5.44 2.44
N GLY A 172 1.88 6.70 2.78
CA GLY A 172 0.54 7.24 2.86
C GLY A 172 0.53 8.71 3.22
N TYR A 173 -0.55 9.39 2.87
CA TYR A 173 -0.77 10.78 3.24
C TYR A 173 -2.13 10.96 3.89
N LYS A 174 -2.19 11.91 4.80
CA LYS A 174 -3.42 12.29 5.51
C LYS A 174 -4.43 12.89 4.53
N LYS A 175 -5.68 12.45 4.67
CA LYS A 175 -6.84 13.03 3.97
C LYS A 175 -7.28 14.36 4.56
#